data_a33303e102521849e35f6ccf6315ec83
#
_entry.id   a33303e102521849e35f6ccf6315ec83
#
_cell.length_a   1.000
_cell.length_b   1.000
_cell.length_c   1.000
_cell.angle_alpha   90.00
_cell.angle_beta   90.00
_cell.angle_gamma   90.00
#
_symmetry.space_group_name_H-M   'P 1'
#
loop_
_entity.id
_entity.type
_entity.pdbx_description
1 polymer ?
#
loop_
_entity_poly.entity_id
_entity_poly.type
_entity_poly.pdbx_seq_one_letter_code
_entity_poly.pdbx_strand_id
1 'polypeptide(L)'
;TCGHVFVNGGDLPEVKRVGVGLLGADYAVENGRYRFARVYDGESWTPQLRAPLAPPGVNVVEGEYLLAVNGRDITSSDNLYKALEATANKSVVLRVGPNPTTDGSREVTVVPVADERQLRYMAWVEDNRRLVDKLSNGRLAYMHLPDTSSGAYTNFTRWFFAQAGKEGAIVDERFNSGGLSADYVVDYLSHKLQNYRTTREGRDMTTPIAGIFGPKAMLINEYAGSGGDSMPYYFRRAKLGPLIGKRTWGGLVGFYAPVPRLVDGGAVSAPNRGFWTPEGKWEVENYGVAPDIEVEQDPSLVRQGHDPQLEKAVQVLLDDLKKNPLPVHHKPPYPKYQ
;
A
#
# COMPACT_ATOMS: atom_id res chain seq x y z
N THR A 1 -8.05 -21.78 20.77
CA THR A 1 -6.88 -21.33 19.99
C THR A 1 -6.87 -19.81 19.96
N CYS A 2 -5.69 -19.20 19.86
CA CYS A 2 -5.51 -17.77 19.84
C CYS A 2 -4.51 -17.39 18.74
N GLY A 3 -4.84 -16.39 17.94
CA GLY A 3 -4.06 -16.02 16.75
C GLY A 3 -2.66 -15.47 17.06
N HIS A 4 -2.46 -14.79 18.19
CA HIS A 4 -1.20 -14.13 18.51
C HIS A 4 -0.23 -14.97 19.37
N VAL A 5 -0.31 -16.29 19.35
CA VAL A 5 0.68 -17.16 19.96
C VAL A 5 1.79 -17.45 18.96
N PHE A 6 2.95 -16.84 19.17
CA PHE A 6 4.13 -17.03 18.31
C PHE A 6 5.31 -17.56 19.13
N VAL A 7 6.07 -18.45 18.51
CA VAL A 7 7.37 -18.91 19.03
C VAL A 7 8.44 -18.39 18.08
N ASN A 8 9.37 -17.62 18.60
CA ASN A 8 10.36 -16.95 17.79
C ASN A 8 11.76 -17.09 18.39
N GLY A 9 12.76 -17.20 17.54
CA GLY A 9 14.17 -17.23 17.94
C GLY A 9 14.57 -18.50 18.69
N GLY A 10 15.53 -18.36 19.59
CA GLY A 10 16.20 -19.44 20.30
C GLY A 10 17.53 -19.82 19.68
N ASP A 11 18.10 -20.94 20.10
CA ASP A 11 19.33 -21.50 19.54
C ASP A 11 19.10 -22.00 18.11
N LEU A 12 19.36 -21.13 17.15
CA LEU A 12 19.27 -21.44 15.72
C LEU A 12 20.68 -21.52 15.12
N PRO A 13 20.94 -22.44 14.18
CA PRO A 13 22.20 -22.50 13.45
C PRO A 13 22.50 -21.17 12.75
N GLU A 14 23.75 -20.71 12.82
CA GLU A 14 24.19 -19.58 12.02
C GLU A 14 24.16 -19.94 10.52
N VAL A 15 23.42 -19.16 9.75
CA VAL A 15 23.39 -19.28 8.29
C VAL A 15 24.11 -18.09 7.69
N LYS A 16 25.21 -18.37 6.99
CA LYS A 16 25.92 -17.34 6.22
C LYS A 16 25.01 -16.79 5.13
N ARG A 17 24.60 -15.55 5.26
CA ARG A 17 23.81 -14.84 4.25
C ARG A 17 24.72 -14.12 3.28
N VAL A 18 24.48 -14.30 1.98
CA VAL A 18 25.11 -13.52 0.92
C VAL A 18 24.12 -12.43 0.51
N GLY A 19 24.50 -11.16 0.72
CA GLY A 19 23.70 -10.03 0.30
C GLY A 19 23.78 -9.84 -1.21
N VAL A 20 22.65 -9.59 -1.85
CA VAL A 20 22.56 -9.29 -3.28
C VAL A 20 22.15 -7.83 -3.44
N GLY A 21 22.80 -7.11 -4.35
CA GLY A 21 22.35 -5.77 -4.75
C GLY A 21 21.14 -5.86 -5.68
N LEU A 22 20.11 -5.06 -5.40
CA LEU A 22 18.90 -4.99 -6.20
C LEU A 22 18.83 -3.64 -6.91
N LEU A 23 18.36 -3.65 -8.14
CA LEU A 23 18.36 -2.47 -9.01
C LEU A 23 17.04 -1.70 -9.02
N GLY A 24 15.99 -2.21 -8.38
CA GLY A 24 14.66 -1.60 -8.43
C GLY A 24 14.03 -1.77 -9.81
N ALA A 25 14.07 -2.98 -10.36
CA ALA A 25 13.54 -3.27 -11.68
C ALA A 25 12.99 -4.69 -11.79
N ASP A 26 12.07 -4.88 -12.76
CA ASP A 26 11.68 -6.19 -13.26
C ASP A 26 12.38 -6.47 -14.60
N TYR A 27 12.60 -7.73 -14.86
CA TYR A 27 13.34 -8.17 -16.03
C TYR A 27 12.53 -9.15 -16.89
N ALA A 28 12.63 -8.98 -18.20
CA ALA A 28 12.25 -9.98 -19.19
C ALA A 28 13.51 -10.53 -19.86
N VAL A 29 13.43 -11.74 -20.38
CA VAL A 29 14.47 -12.31 -21.24
C VAL A 29 14.03 -12.16 -22.69
N GLU A 30 14.81 -11.42 -23.48
CA GLU A 30 14.52 -11.14 -24.87
C GLU A 30 15.84 -11.08 -25.66
N ASN A 31 15.88 -11.66 -26.84
CA ASN A 31 17.06 -11.69 -27.70
C ASN A 31 18.35 -12.18 -27.00
N GLY A 32 18.22 -13.16 -26.09
CA GLY A 32 19.34 -13.72 -25.33
C GLY A 32 19.92 -12.81 -24.25
N ARG A 33 19.25 -11.72 -23.89
CA ARG A 33 19.67 -10.72 -22.88
C ARG A 33 18.56 -10.47 -21.86
N TYR A 34 18.93 -9.88 -20.71
CA TYR A 34 17.99 -9.29 -19.78
C TYR A 34 17.57 -7.90 -20.28
N ARG A 35 16.26 -7.68 -20.36
CA ARG A 35 15.65 -6.40 -20.70
C ARG A 35 14.89 -5.87 -19.51
N PHE A 36 14.98 -4.59 -19.22
CA PHE A 36 14.21 -3.96 -18.16
C PHE A 36 12.72 -3.92 -18.57
N ALA A 37 11.91 -4.80 -17.96
CA ALA A 37 10.47 -4.84 -18.20
C ALA A 37 9.74 -3.73 -17.45
N ARG A 38 10.29 -3.33 -16.30
CA ARG A 38 9.86 -2.18 -15.50
C ARG A 38 11.05 -1.61 -14.74
N VAL A 39 11.12 -0.30 -14.65
CA VAL A 39 12.02 0.42 -13.76
C VAL A 39 11.19 1.15 -12.73
N TYR A 40 11.44 0.88 -11.46
CA TYR A 40 10.69 1.49 -10.37
C TYR A 40 11.22 2.89 -10.07
N ASP A 41 10.30 3.86 -10.04
CA ASP A 41 10.58 5.20 -9.56
C ASP A 41 10.61 5.22 -8.02
N GLY A 42 11.45 6.09 -7.47
CA GLY A 42 11.57 6.27 -6.04
C GLY A 42 11.37 7.72 -5.61
N GLU A 43 11.52 7.94 -4.32
CA GLU A 43 11.52 9.27 -3.73
C GLU A 43 12.94 9.57 -3.23
N SER A 44 13.63 10.52 -3.88
CA SER A 44 15.03 10.83 -3.56
C SER A 44 15.24 11.35 -2.13
N TRP A 45 14.19 11.91 -1.52
CA TRP A 45 14.20 12.42 -0.15
C TRP A 45 13.86 11.35 0.91
N THR A 46 13.42 10.16 0.49
CA THR A 46 13.10 9.04 1.39
C THR A 46 14.13 7.92 1.19
N PRO A 47 15.08 7.69 2.13
CA PRO A 47 16.15 6.73 1.94
C PRO A 47 15.71 5.31 1.58
N GLN A 48 14.56 4.86 2.10
CA GLN A 48 13.98 3.54 1.84
C GLN A 48 13.35 3.42 0.44
N LEU A 49 13.11 4.55 -0.22
CA LEU A 49 12.50 4.62 -1.56
C LEU A 49 13.51 5.06 -2.63
N ARG A 50 14.81 4.92 -2.35
CA ARG A 50 15.84 5.20 -3.34
C ARG A 50 15.81 4.18 -4.47
N ALA A 51 15.57 4.65 -5.70
CA ALA A 51 15.57 3.86 -6.92
C ALA A 51 16.95 3.92 -7.58
N PRO A 52 17.71 2.80 -7.69
CA PRO A 52 19.08 2.82 -8.22
C PRO A 52 19.21 3.27 -9.67
N LEU A 53 18.16 3.05 -10.50
CA LEU A 53 18.18 3.30 -11.94
C LEU A 53 17.57 4.64 -12.36
N ALA A 54 16.82 5.30 -11.47
CA ALA A 54 16.08 6.52 -11.78
C ALA A 54 16.82 7.86 -11.54
N PRO A 55 17.96 7.96 -10.78
CA PRO A 55 18.58 9.25 -10.50
C PRO A 55 19.02 10.01 -11.76
N PRO A 56 19.05 11.35 -11.71
CA PRO A 56 19.60 12.17 -12.77
C PRO A 56 21.02 11.71 -13.15
N GLY A 57 21.28 11.55 -14.45
CA GLY A 57 22.55 11.05 -14.98
C GLY A 57 22.65 9.53 -15.13
N VAL A 58 21.78 8.76 -14.48
CA VAL A 58 21.62 7.31 -14.69
C VAL A 58 20.58 7.04 -15.75
N ASN A 59 19.35 7.49 -15.56
CA ASN A 59 18.26 7.50 -16.53
C ASN A 59 18.11 6.20 -17.33
N VAL A 60 18.12 5.06 -16.66
CA VAL A 60 17.77 3.77 -17.28
C VAL A 60 16.26 3.68 -17.38
N VAL A 61 15.76 3.30 -18.56
CA VAL A 61 14.34 3.25 -18.83
C VAL A 61 13.86 1.84 -19.20
N GLU A 62 12.57 1.63 -19.08
CA GLU A 62 11.91 0.40 -19.56
C GLU A 62 12.23 0.18 -21.05
N GLY A 63 12.50 -1.07 -21.38
CA GLY A 63 12.85 -1.46 -22.75
C GLY A 63 14.34 -1.51 -23.04
N GLU A 64 15.20 -0.88 -22.24
CA GLU A 64 16.66 -1.04 -22.40
C GLU A 64 17.11 -2.43 -21.94
N TYR A 65 18.26 -2.85 -22.47
CA TYR A 65 18.90 -4.12 -22.14
C TYR A 65 20.03 -3.89 -21.12
N LEU A 66 20.18 -4.83 -20.18
CA LEU A 66 21.34 -4.94 -19.33
C LEU A 66 22.37 -5.83 -20.02
N LEU A 67 23.49 -5.25 -20.43
CA LEU A 67 24.51 -5.90 -21.25
C LEU A 67 25.72 -6.37 -20.42
N ALA A 68 26.12 -5.60 -19.40
CA ALA A 68 27.24 -5.98 -18.54
C ALA A 68 27.08 -5.42 -17.12
N VAL A 69 27.71 -6.11 -16.16
CA VAL A 69 27.86 -5.69 -14.76
C VAL A 69 29.35 -5.69 -14.41
N ASN A 70 29.90 -4.54 -14.00
CA ASN A 70 31.31 -4.36 -13.69
C ASN A 70 32.25 -4.89 -14.80
N GLY A 71 31.92 -4.62 -16.05
CA GLY A 71 32.66 -5.05 -17.23
C GLY A 71 32.46 -6.51 -17.64
N ARG A 72 31.81 -7.33 -16.83
CA ARG A 72 31.42 -8.71 -17.19
C ARG A 72 30.17 -8.71 -18.04
N ASP A 73 30.24 -9.28 -19.22
CA ASP A 73 29.09 -9.48 -20.11
C ASP A 73 28.01 -10.36 -19.44
N ILE A 74 26.73 -10.00 -19.61
CA ILE A 74 25.59 -10.69 -19.02
C ILE A 74 24.63 -11.11 -20.12
N THR A 75 24.35 -12.42 -20.17
CA THR A 75 23.41 -13.03 -21.11
C THR A 75 22.26 -13.69 -20.35
N SER A 76 21.24 -14.13 -21.07
CA SER A 76 20.11 -14.86 -20.47
C SER A 76 20.49 -16.21 -19.83
N SER A 77 21.67 -16.76 -20.15
CA SER A 77 22.21 -17.97 -19.53
C SER A 77 22.89 -17.71 -18.19
N ASP A 78 23.23 -16.45 -17.89
CA ASP A 78 23.80 -16.05 -16.60
C ASP A 78 22.70 -15.85 -15.55
N ASN A 79 23.03 -16.09 -14.28
CA ASN A 79 22.18 -15.66 -13.19
C ASN A 79 22.49 -14.19 -12.84
N LEU A 80 21.58 -13.29 -13.16
CA LEU A 80 21.71 -11.86 -12.90
C LEU A 80 22.00 -11.55 -11.43
N TYR A 81 21.30 -12.20 -10.52
CA TYR A 81 21.46 -11.96 -9.08
C TYR A 81 22.83 -12.42 -8.57
N LYS A 82 23.41 -13.46 -9.19
CA LYS A 82 24.79 -13.87 -8.90
C LYS A 82 25.80 -12.80 -9.35
N ALA A 83 25.55 -12.11 -10.46
CA ALA A 83 26.42 -11.01 -10.91
C ALA A 83 26.35 -9.79 -9.97
N LEU A 84 25.30 -9.67 -9.16
CA LEU A 84 25.07 -8.60 -8.19
C LEU A 84 25.33 -9.03 -6.73
N GLU A 85 25.91 -10.22 -6.49
CA GLU A 85 26.30 -10.65 -5.15
C GLU A 85 27.29 -9.67 -4.50
N ALA A 86 27.09 -9.40 -3.21
CA ALA A 86 27.92 -8.51 -2.40
C ALA A 86 28.04 -7.05 -2.91
N THR A 87 27.10 -6.60 -3.77
CA THR A 87 27.10 -5.25 -4.36
C THR A 87 26.11 -4.29 -3.68
N ALA A 88 25.27 -4.76 -2.78
CA ALA A 88 24.32 -3.90 -2.05
C ALA A 88 25.04 -2.73 -1.37
N ASN A 89 24.56 -1.51 -1.59
CA ASN A 89 25.12 -0.24 -1.09
C ASN A 89 26.56 0.06 -1.57
N LYS A 90 27.01 -0.56 -2.65
CA LYS A 90 28.32 -0.28 -3.29
C LYS A 90 28.10 0.21 -4.71
N SER A 91 29.03 1.01 -5.22
CA SER A 91 29.02 1.44 -6.62
C SER A 91 29.21 0.27 -7.57
N VAL A 92 28.37 0.18 -8.58
CA VAL A 92 28.40 -0.83 -9.63
C VAL A 92 28.30 -0.13 -10.97
N VAL A 93 29.13 -0.51 -11.92
CA VAL A 93 29.05 -0.04 -13.30
C VAL A 93 28.18 -1.00 -14.12
N LEU A 94 27.12 -0.49 -14.69
CA LEU A 94 26.25 -1.23 -15.60
C LEU A 94 26.47 -0.72 -17.01
N ARG A 95 26.54 -1.63 -17.99
CA ARG A 95 26.38 -1.28 -19.41
C ARG A 95 24.95 -1.56 -19.80
N VAL A 96 24.26 -0.52 -20.29
CA VAL A 96 22.85 -0.57 -20.70
C VAL A 96 22.66 0.06 -22.08
N GLY A 97 21.63 -0.33 -22.79
CA GLY A 97 21.36 0.26 -24.09
C GLY A 97 20.07 -0.20 -24.73
N PRO A 98 19.65 0.45 -25.82
CA PRO A 98 18.39 0.16 -26.51
C PRO A 98 18.40 -1.15 -27.29
N ASN A 99 19.59 -1.69 -27.57
CA ASN A 99 19.79 -2.89 -28.37
C ASN A 99 20.38 -4.04 -27.53
N PRO A 100 20.18 -5.31 -27.92
CA PRO A 100 20.81 -6.46 -27.26
C PRO A 100 22.33 -6.56 -27.54
N THR A 101 22.88 -5.66 -28.32
CA THR A 101 24.31 -5.49 -28.66
C THR A 101 24.88 -4.25 -27.98
N THR A 102 26.18 -4.02 -28.16
CA THR A 102 26.83 -2.81 -27.61
C THR A 102 26.53 -1.53 -28.39
N ASP A 103 25.84 -1.62 -29.52
CA ASP A 103 25.50 -0.46 -30.35
C ASP A 103 24.53 0.48 -29.62
N GLY A 104 24.96 1.74 -29.45
CA GLY A 104 24.20 2.75 -28.71
C GLY A 104 24.17 2.54 -27.20
N SER A 105 24.97 1.59 -26.68
CA SER A 105 25.05 1.36 -25.25
C SER A 105 25.86 2.45 -24.54
N ARG A 106 25.58 2.61 -23.25
CA ARG A 106 26.32 3.51 -22.33
C ARG A 106 26.64 2.81 -21.03
N GLU A 107 27.64 3.31 -20.33
CA GLU A 107 27.93 2.90 -18.96
C GLU A 107 27.29 3.89 -17.99
N VAL A 108 26.67 3.34 -16.94
CA VAL A 108 26.10 4.11 -15.84
C VAL A 108 26.58 3.53 -14.52
N THR A 109 26.90 4.41 -13.58
CA THR A 109 27.27 4.00 -12.22
C THR A 109 26.05 4.10 -11.33
N VAL A 110 25.69 3.00 -10.69
CA VAL A 110 24.54 2.88 -9.79
C VAL A 110 24.97 2.37 -8.42
N VAL A 111 24.12 2.58 -7.42
CA VAL A 111 24.30 1.98 -6.09
C VAL A 111 23.08 1.10 -5.81
N PRO A 112 23.19 -0.22 -6.02
CA PRO A 112 22.12 -1.16 -5.76
C PRO A 112 21.68 -1.12 -4.29
N VAL A 113 20.39 -1.36 -4.02
CA VAL A 113 19.84 -1.44 -2.67
C VAL A 113 19.85 -2.87 -2.15
N ALA A 114 19.87 -3.05 -0.84
CA ALA A 114 19.78 -4.37 -0.22
C ALA A 114 18.34 -4.92 -0.18
N ASP A 115 17.36 -4.02 -0.26
CA ASP A 115 15.93 -4.34 -0.19
C ASP A 115 15.14 -3.35 -1.05
N GLU A 116 14.29 -3.84 -1.91
CA GLU A 116 13.43 -3.03 -2.79
C GLU A 116 11.93 -3.21 -2.50
N ARG A 117 11.58 -3.85 -1.36
CA ARG A 117 10.17 -4.11 -1.00
C ARG A 117 9.36 -2.83 -0.88
N GLN A 118 9.92 -1.80 -0.24
CA GLN A 118 9.22 -0.51 -0.10
C GLN A 118 9.05 0.20 -1.44
N LEU A 119 10.03 0.11 -2.31
CA LEU A 119 9.96 0.67 -3.65
C LEU A 119 8.83 0.01 -4.47
N ARG A 120 8.78 -1.33 -4.46
CA ARG A 120 7.73 -2.11 -5.11
C ARG A 120 6.35 -1.87 -4.50
N TYR A 121 6.28 -1.81 -3.18
CA TYR A 121 5.04 -1.52 -2.45
C TYR A 121 4.47 -0.15 -2.84
N MET A 122 5.29 0.89 -2.82
CA MET A 122 4.84 2.24 -3.19
C MET A 122 4.39 2.33 -4.66
N ALA A 123 5.10 1.63 -5.56
CA ALA A 123 4.68 1.53 -6.95
C ALA A 123 3.31 0.85 -7.10
N TRP A 124 3.08 -0.25 -6.37
CA TRP A 124 1.78 -0.94 -6.37
C TRP A 124 0.65 -0.04 -5.83
N VAL A 125 0.88 0.69 -4.74
CA VAL A 125 -0.10 1.64 -4.19
C VAL A 125 -0.43 2.74 -5.19
N GLU A 126 0.58 3.30 -5.86
CA GLU A 126 0.40 4.35 -6.85
C GLU A 126 -0.28 3.83 -8.13
N ASP A 127 0.02 2.61 -8.58
CA ASP A 127 -0.66 1.96 -9.70
C ASP A 127 -2.16 1.79 -9.40
N ASN A 128 -2.50 1.32 -8.20
CA ASN A 128 -3.89 1.19 -7.76
C ASN A 128 -4.60 2.54 -7.68
N ARG A 129 -3.93 3.56 -7.15
CA ARG A 129 -4.47 4.92 -7.10
C ARG A 129 -4.78 5.46 -8.50
N ARG A 130 -3.84 5.27 -9.45
CA ARG A 130 -4.04 5.65 -10.87
C ARG A 130 -5.16 4.86 -11.53
N LEU A 131 -5.27 3.57 -11.20
CA LEU A 131 -6.36 2.73 -11.71
C LEU A 131 -7.72 3.24 -11.22
N VAL A 132 -7.86 3.54 -9.93
CA VAL A 132 -9.09 4.11 -9.36
C VAL A 132 -9.40 5.47 -9.99
N ASP A 133 -8.42 6.34 -10.14
CA ASP A 133 -8.59 7.65 -10.77
C ASP A 133 -9.09 7.50 -12.22
N LYS A 134 -8.47 6.61 -13.00
CA LYS A 134 -8.88 6.29 -14.38
C LYS A 134 -10.30 5.73 -14.45
N LEU A 135 -10.61 4.70 -13.66
CA LEU A 135 -11.91 4.03 -13.71
C LEU A 135 -13.06 4.92 -13.20
N SER A 136 -12.76 5.84 -12.30
CA SER A 136 -13.75 6.76 -11.73
C SER A 136 -13.80 8.13 -12.41
N ASN A 137 -13.01 8.38 -13.46
CA ASN A 137 -12.82 9.71 -14.06
C ASN A 137 -12.45 10.78 -13.00
N GLY A 138 -11.53 10.43 -12.10
CA GLY A 138 -11.05 11.34 -11.07
C GLY A 138 -11.99 11.55 -9.89
N ARG A 139 -13.13 10.88 -9.80
CA ARG A 139 -14.16 11.13 -8.78
C ARG A 139 -13.87 10.46 -7.43
N LEU A 140 -13.17 9.33 -7.42
CA LEU A 140 -12.91 8.55 -6.21
C LEU A 140 -11.46 8.71 -5.73
N ALA A 141 -11.29 8.77 -4.42
CA ALA A 141 -10.00 8.66 -3.75
C ALA A 141 -9.65 7.20 -3.51
N TYR A 142 -8.35 6.90 -3.48
CA TYR A 142 -7.81 5.61 -3.07
C TYR A 142 -6.71 5.81 -2.04
N MET A 143 -6.73 5.01 -0.99
CA MET A 143 -5.68 4.97 0.03
C MET A 143 -5.44 3.53 0.49
N HIS A 144 -4.17 3.14 0.59
CA HIS A 144 -3.78 1.84 1.13
C HIS A 144 -3.19 2.00 2.54
N LEU A 145 -3.65 1.17 3.46
CA LEU A 145 -3.26 1.16 4.87
C LEU A 145 -2.57 -0.18 5.21
N PRO A 146 -1.22 -0.23 5.18
CA PRO A 146 -0.47 -1.48 5.35
C PRO A 146 -0.48 -2.00 6.78
N ASP A 147 -0.81 -1.14 7.72
CA ASP A 147 -0.92 -1.43 9.15
C ASP A 147 -1.83 -0.42 9.84
N THR A 148 -2.19 -0.68 11.07
CA THR A 148 -2.87 0.24 11.98
C THR A 148 -1.93 0.74 13.10
N SER A 149 -0.67 0.97 12.75
CA SER A 149 0.39 1.54 13.60
C SER A 149 0.89 2.87 13.01
N SER A 150 2.19 3.01 12.80
CA SER A 150 2.78 4.20 12.18
C SER A 150 2.35 4.38 10.72
N GLY A 151 2.15 3.28 9.98
CA GLY A 151 1.65 3.31 8.60
C GLY A 151 0.24 3.87 8.50
N ALA A 152 -0.63 3.61 9.50
CA ALA A 152 -1.95 4.23 9.56
C ALA A 152 -1.85 5.76 9.54
N TYR A 153 -1.01 6.34 10.38
CA TYR A 153 -0.86 7.79 10.42
C TYR A 153 -0.20 8.36 9.17
N THR A 154 0.93 7.80 8.76
CA THR A 154 1.73 8.34 7.64
C THR A 154 1.03 8.16 6.29
N ASN A 155 0.56 6.94 6.01
CA ASN A 155 -0.09 6.65 4.73
C ASN A 155 -1.49 7.26 4.66
N PHE A 156 -2.28 7.17 5.74
CA PHE A 156 -3.58 7.82 5.77
C PHE A 156 -3.45 9.33 5.55
N THR A 157 -2.58 10.00 6.30
CA THR A 157 -2.35 11.44 6.14
C THR A 157 -1.90 11.78 4.72
N ARG A 158 -0.93 11.04 4.18
CA ARG A 158 -0.44 11.24 2.84
C ARG A 158 -1.55 11.16 1.79
N TRP A 159 -2.33 10.08 1.82
CA TRP A 159 -3.29 9.79 0.76
C TRP A 159 -4.63 10.49 0.94
N PHE A 160 -5.12 10.59 2.18
CA PHE A 160 -6.39 11.23 2.46
C PHE A 160 -6.37 12.73 2.16
N PHE A 161 -5.39 13.46 2.69
CA PHE A 161 -5.32 14.90 2.53
C PHE A 161 -4.97 15.32 1.09
N ALA A 162 -4.16 14.54 0.39
CA ALA A 162 -3.86 14.77 -1.03
C ALA A 162 -5.08 14.61 -1.96
N GLN A 163 -6.11 13.90 -1.51
CA GLN A 163 -7.32 13.60 -2.28
C GLN A 163 -8.60 14.17 -1.63
N ALA A 164 -8.45 15.06 -0.65
CA ALA A 164 -9.59 15.73 -0.04
C ALA A 164 -10.44 16.45 -1.10
N GLY A 165 -11.75 16.33 -0.96
CA GLY A 165 -12.69 16.92 -1.94
C GLY A 165 -13.10 15.97 -3.08
N LYS A 166 -12.55 14.76 -3.18
CA LYS A 166 -13.09 13.70 -4.04
C LYS A 166 -14.50 13.33 -3.58
N GLU A 167 -15.32 12.81 -4.50
CA GLU A 167 -16.73 12.52 -4.23
C GLU A 167 -16.96 11.28 -3.35
N GLY A 168 -16.01 10.33 -3.34
CA GLY A 168 -16.03 9.13 -2.51
C GLY A 168 -14.65 8.56 -2.29
N ALA A 169 -14.51 7.50 -1.49
CA ALA A 169 -13.22 6.92 -1.16
C ALA A 169 -13.22 5.41 -1.08
N ILE A 170 -12.16 4.80 -1.59
CA ILE A 170 -11.80 3.40 -1.37
C ILE A 170 -10.66 3.36 -0.35
N VAL A 171 -10.90 2.68 0.77
CA VAL A 171 -9.93 2.39 1.81
C VAL A 171 -9.48 0.96 1.63
N ASP A 172 -8.27 0.77 1.13
CA ASP A 172 -7.71 -0.55 0.90
C ASP A 172 -6.86 -0.95 2.12
N GLU A 173 -7.35 -1.89 2.89
CA GLU A 173 -6.62 -2.44 4.02
C GLU A 173 -6.20 -3.90 3.80
N ARG A 174 -6.26 -4.37 2.58
CA ARG A 174 -5.72 -5.69 2.23
C ARG A 174 -4.27 -5.77 2.66
N PHE A 175 -3.88 -6.90 3.23
CA PHE A 175 -2.54 -7.15 3.80
C PHE A 175 -2.20 -6.27 5.02
N ASN A 176 -3.18 -5.70 5.70
CA ASN A 176 -2.94 -4.90 6.90
C ASN A 176 -2.37 -5.78 8.03
N SER A 177 -1.17 -5.49 8.46
CA SER A 177 -0.43 -6.26 9.46
C SER A 177 -0.82 -5.97 10.91
N GLY A 178 -1.83 -5.13 11.13
CA GLY A 178 -2.33 -4.81 12.46
C GLY A 178 -1.69 -3.60 13.12
N GLY A 179 -2.04 -3.37 14.37
CA GLY A 179 -1.67 -2.23 15.21
C GLY A 179 -2.84 -1.75 16.06
N LEU A 180 -2.75 -0.51 16.59
CA LEU A 180 -3.70 0.00 17.58
C LEU A 180 -4.43 1.28 17.17
N SER A 181 -4.24 1.79 15.95
CA SER A 181 -4.78 3.09 15.49
C SER A 181 -5.93 2.95 14.48
N ALA A 182 -6.63 1.82 14.50
CA ALA A 182 -7.77 1.58 13.60
C ALA A 182 -8.91 2.59 13.81
N ASP A 183 -9.17 2.97 15.04
CA ASP A 183 -10.18 3.95 15.45
C ASP A 183 -9.87 5.35 14.91
N TYR A 184 -8.62 5.78 14.91
CA TYR A 184 -8.19 7.07 14.33
C TYR A 184 -8.61 7.20 12.87
N VAL A 185 -8.35 6.18 12.06
CA VAL A 185 -8.73 6.18 10.63
C VAL A 185 -10.25 6.26 10.46
N VAL A 186 -10.97 5.42 11.20
CA VAL A 186 -12.44 5.37 11.13
C VAL A 186 -13.07 6.67 11.61
N ASP A 187 -12.51 7.30 12.65
CA ASP A 187 -12.99 8.60 13.14
C ASP A 187 -12.87 9.67 12.05
N TYR A 188 -11.70 9.82 11.44
CA TYR A 188 -11.51 10.76 10.34
C TYR A 188 -12.46 10.53 9.15
N LEU A 189 -12.64 9.26 8.76
CA LEU A 189 -13.56 8.89 7.67
C LEU A 189 -15.02 9.16 8.02
N SER A 190 -15.36 9.24 9.32
CA SER A 190 -16.71 9.51 9.84
C SER A 190 -17.08 10.99 9.84
N HIS A 191 -16.13 11.88 9.64
CA HIS A 191 -16.37 13.32 9.69
C HIS A 191 -17.41 13.75 8.64
N LYS A 192 -18.37 14.54 9.09
CA LYS A 192 -19.44 15.10 8.25
C LYS A 192 -19.14 16.56 7.94
N LEU A 193 -19.58 17.01 6.77
CA LEU A 193 -19.57 18.42 6.42
C LEU A 193 -20.40 19.20 7.44
N GLN A 194 -19.78 20.17 8.12
CA GLN A 194 -20.42 20.99 9.15
C GLN A 194 -20.93 22.33 8.56
N ASN A 195 -20.07 23.02 7.79
CA ASN A 195 -20.37 24.31 7.20
C ASN A 195 -19.38 24.65 6.10
N TYR A 196 -19.67 25.73 5.41
CA TYR A 196 -18.73 26.42 4.52
C TYR A 196 -18.24 27.70 5.17
N ARG A 197 -17.01 28.06 4.88
CA ARG A 197 -16.40 29.35 5.21
C ARG A 197 -16.06 30.04 3.91
N THR A 198 -16.46 31.29 3.78
CA THR A 198 -16.18 32.11 2.60
C THR A 198 -15.17 33.18 2.93
N THR A 199 -14.13 33.35 2.11
CA THR A 199 -13.22 34.48 2.23
C THR A 199 -13.83 35.72 1.50
N ARG A 200 -13.27 36.88 1.79
CA ARG A 200 -13.67 38.12 1.13
C ARG A 200 -13.45 38.05 -0.39
N GLU A 201 -12.45 37.30 -0.82
CA GLU A 201 -12.09 37.06 -2.22
C GLU A 201 -13.01 36.03 -2.90
N GLY A 202 -14.04 35.55 -2.20
CA GLY A 202 -15.03 34.61 -2.75
C GLY A 202 -14.60 33.14 -2.73
N ARG A 203 -13.50 32.79 -2.06
CA ARG A 203 -13.05 31.39 -1.93
C ARG A 203 -13.84 30.68 -0.83
N ASP A 204 -14.47 29.57 -1.18
CA ASP A 204 -15.20 28.74 -0.23
C ASP A 204 -14.32 27.58 0.24
N MET A 205 -14.36 27.29 1.55
CA MET A 205 -13.67 26.19 2.21
C MET A 205 -14.68 25.44 3.08
N THR A 206 -14.48 24.13 3.22
CA THR A 206 -15.32 23.29 4.07
C THR A 206 -14.83 23.28 5.54
N THR A 207 -15.70 22.88 6.44
CA THR A 207 -15.32 22.47 7.80
C THR A 207 -15.82 21.03 8.00
N PRO A 208 -14.95 20.05 8.27
CA PRO A 208 -13.47 20.12 8.29
C PRO A 208 -12.87 20.65 6.99
N ILE A 209 -11.68 21.28 7.08
CA ILE A 209 -11.00 21.85 5.91
C ILE A 209 -10.67 20.78 4.85
N ALA A 210 -10.38 19.56 5.30
CA ALA A 210 -10.19 18.42 4.43
C ALA A 210 -11.21 17.35 4.78
N GLY A 211 -11.91 16.82 3.78
CA GLY A 211 -12.88 15.75 3.97
C GLY A 211 -13.29 15.12 2.64
N ILE A 212 -13.71 13.86 2.72
CA ILE A 212 -14.37 13.12 1.65
C ILE A 212 -15.72 12.73 2.21
N PHE A 213 -16.75 13.49 1.87
CA PHE A 213 -18.05 13.42 2.55
C PHE A 213 -19.02 12.43 1.92
N GLY A 214 -18.74 11.95 0.70
CA GLY A 214 -19.58 10.99 0.00
C GLY A 214 -19.33 9.53 0.39
N PRO A 215 -19.82 8.58 -0.42
CA PRO A 215 -19.78 7.16 -0.10
C PRO A 215 -18.36 6.63 0.00
N LYS A 216 -18.18 5.61 0.83
CA LYS A 216 -16.92 4.93 1.06
C LYS A 216 -17.10 3.43 0.93
N ALA A 217 -16.03 2.72 0.55
CA ALA A 217 -15.95 1.27 0.62
C ALA A 217 -14.58 0.89 1.19
N MET A 218 -14.50 -0.26 1.85
CA MET A 218 -13.25 -0.79 2.36
C MET A 218 -12.95 -2.14 1.70
N LEU A 219 -11.73 -2.27 1.17
CA LEU A 219 -11.21 -3.55 0.68
C LEU A 219 -10.56 -4.31 1.83
N ILE A 220 -10.92 -5.58 1.98
CA ILE A 220 -10.41 -6.48 3.01
C ILE A 220 -9.97 -7.80 2.40
N ASN A 221 -9.01 -8.47 3.02
CA ASN A 221 -8.63 -9.82 2.63
C ASN A 221 -8.18 -10.68 3.83
N GLU A 222 -7.95 -11.96 3.59
CA GLU A 222 -7.56 -12.97 4.57
C GLU A 222 -6.19 -12.74 5.21
N TYR A 223 -5.39 -11.82 4.66
CA TYR A 223 -4.08 -11.43 5.21
C TYR A 223 -4.16 -10.19 6.11
N ALA A 224 -5.31 -9.52 6.16
CA ALA A 224 -5.54 -8.45 7.11
C ALA A 224 -5.86 -9.06 8.48
N GLY A 225 -5.12 -8.67 9.52
CA GLY A 225 -5.28 -9.26 10.83
C GLY A 225 -4.94 -8.32 11.98
N SER A 226 -5.30 -8.71 13.20
CA SER A 226 -5.11 -7.91 14.41
C SER A 226 -5.83 -6.54 14.29
N GLY A 227 -5.10 -5.44 14.21
CA GLY A 227 -5.67 -4.13 13.87
C GLY A 227 -6.36 -4.11 12.51
N GLY A 228 -5.96 -4.97 11.57
CA GLY A 228 -6.63 -5.21 10.30
C GLY A 228 -7.91 -6.03 10.42
N ASP A 229 -8.16 -6.71 11.54
CA ASP A 229 -9.49 -7.22 11.89
C ASP A 229 -10.36 -6.16 12.56
N SER A 230 -9.75 -5.29 13.39
CA SER A 230 -10.51 -4.27 14.14
C SER A 230 -10.97 -3.13 13.25
N MET A 231 -10.19 -2.73 12.25
CA MET A 231 -10.53 -1.59 11.39
C MET A 231 -11.81 -1.82 10.57
N PRO A 232 -11.99 -2.94 9.84
CA PRO A 232 -13.24 -3.21 9.15
C PRO A 232 -14.42 -3.44 10.11
N TYR A 233 -14.17 -3.97 11.30
CA TYR A 233 -15.19 -4.06 12.34
C TYR A 233 -15.69 -2.66 12.74
N TYR A 234 -14.80 -1.70 13.02
CA TYR A 234 -15.18 -0.32 13.36
C TYR A 234 -15.81 0.41 12.18
N PHE A 235 -15.28 0.23 10.97
CA PHE A 235 -15.84 0.81 9.75
C PHE A 235 -17.31 0.41 9.53
N ARG A 236 -17.61 -0.89 9.71
CA ARG A 236 -18.98 -1.41 9.64
C ARG A 236 -19.86 -0.84 10.75
N ARG A 237 -19.39 -0.79 12.01
CA ARG A 237 -20.16 -0.21 13.12
C ARG A 237 -20.44 1.28 12.93
N ALA A 238 -19.52 2.00 12.35
CA ALA A 238 -19.69 3.42 11.98
C ALA A 238 -20.60 3.61 10.74
N LYS A 239 -21.02 2.51 10.07
CA LYS A 239 -21.88 2.52 8.87
C LYS A 239 -21.31 3.39 7.75
N LEU A 240 -20.00 3.32 7.52
CA LEU A 240 -19.32 4.16 6.53
C LEU A 240 -19.49 3.66 5.10
N GLY A 241 -19.77 2.37 4.91
CA GLY A 241 -19.99 1.75 3.62
C GLY A 241 -19.75 0.25 3.63
N PRO A 242 -19.81 -0.42 2.47
CA PRO A 242 -19.59 -1.86 2.37
C PRO A 242 -18.13 -2.26 2.52
N LEU A 243 -17.94 -3.47 3.08
CA LEU A 243 -16.68 -4.19 3.05
C LEU A 243 -16.69 -5.12 1.84
N ILE A 244 -15.61 -5.10 1.05
CA ILE A 244 -15.51 -5.83 -0.23
C ILE A 244 -14.22 -6.66 -0.23
N GLY A 245 -14.29 -7.89 -0.69
CA GLY A 245 -13.13 -8.78 -0.81
C GLY A 245 -13.31 -10.11 -0.11
N LYS A 246 -12.39 -10.48 0.79
CA LYS A 246 -12.42 -11.75 1.52
C LYS A 246 -12.41 -11.49 3.03
N ARG A 247 -12.91 -12.46 3.80
CA ARG A 247 -12.93 -12.42 5.26
C ARG A 247 -11.52 -12.22 5.81
N THR A 248 -11.37 -11.35 6.82
CA THR A 248 -10.10 -11.10 7.50
C THR A 248 -9.63 -12.29 8.35
N TRP A 249 -8.38 -12.25 8.81
CA TRP A 249 -7.72 -13.35 9.50
C TRP A 249 -8.45 -13.86 10.75
N GLY A 250 -8.97 -12.96 11.57
CA GLY A 250 -9.63 -13.32 12.83
C GLY A 250 -8.67 -13.53 13.99
N GLY A 251 -7.56 -12.84 14.01
CA GLY A 251 -6.58 -12.87 15.10
C GLY A 251 -6.52 -11.55 15.83
N LEU A 252 -7.51 -11.23 16.67
CA LEU A 252 -7.61 -9.94 17.36
C LEU A 252 -7.21 -9.98 18.83
N VAL A 253 -7.28 -11.14 19.48
CA VAL A 253 -6.77 -11.31 20.85
C VAL A 253 -5.25 -11.22 20.85
N GLY A 254 -4.71 -10.19 21.50
CA GLY A 254 -3.31 -9.81 21.41
C GLY A 254 -2.63 -9.62 22.78
N PHE A 255 -1.49 -8.94 22.78
CA PHE A 255 -0.72 -8.68 23.99
C PHE A 255 -0.28 -7.21 24.08
N TYR A 256 -0.13 -6.68 25.30
CA TYR A 256 0.32 -5.32 25.55
C TYR A 256 1.78 -5.22 25.99
N ALA A 257 2.30 -6.22 26.66
CA ALA A 257 3.64 -6.18 27.23
C ALA A 257 4.69 -6.68 26.24
N PRO A 258 5.96 -6.28 26.40
CA PRO A 258 7.06 -6.92 25.72
C PRO A 258 7.03 -8.42 25.98
N VAL A 259 7.22 -9.21 24.93
CA VAL A 259 7.30 -10.68 25.06
C VAL A 259 8.60 -11.02 25.82
N PRO A 260 8.52 -11.74 26.97
CA PRO A 260 9.70 -12.12 27.72
C PRO A 260 10.64 -12.99 26.87
N ARG A 261 11.94 -12.75 27.01
CA ARG A 261 12.94 -13.59 26.39
C ARG A 261 13.22 -14.84 27.25
N LEU A 262 13.34 -15.97 26.58
CA LEU A 262 13.76 -17.24 27.19
C LEU A 262 15.28 -17.25 27.33
N VAL A 263 15.81 -18.25 28.08
CA VAL A 263 17.25 -18.36 28.36
C VAL A 263 18.12 -18.54 27.13
N ASP A 264 17.57 -19.11 26.06
CA ASP A 264 18.19 -19.31 24.76
C ASP A 264 18.02 -18.10 23.81
N GLY A 265 17.48 -16.97 24.31
CA GLY A 265 17.17 -15.78 23.53
C GLY A 265 15.89 -15.87 22.71
N GLY A 266 15.22 -17.00 22.71
CA GLY A 266 13.90 -17.18 22.10
C GLY A 266 12.80 -16.42 22.82
N ALA A 267 11.62 -16.41 22.25
CA ALA A 267 10.45 -15.76 22.83
C ALA A 267 9.15 -16.51 22.47
N VAL A 268 8.23 -16.56 23.43
CA VAL A 268 6.88 -17.08 23.23
C VAL A 268 5.89 -15.97 23.59
N SER A 269 5.10 -15.50 22.62
CA SER A 269 4.03 -14.55 22.92
C SER A 269 2.85 -15.29 23.56
N ALA A 270 2.36 -14.74 24.67
CA ALA A 270 1.15 -15.18 25.36
C ALA A 270 0.14 -14.04 25.38
N PRO A 271 -0.92 -14.09 24.59
CA PRO A 271 -1.95 -13.05 24.57
C PRO A 271 -2.56 -12.83 25.95
N ASN A 272 -2.76 -11.56 26.29
CA ASN A 272 -3.30 -11.12 27.58
C ASN A 272 -4.38 -10.06 27.45
N ARG A 273 -4.89 -9.83 26.21
CA ARG A 273 -5.89 -8.84 25.90
C ARG A 273 -6.98 -9.44 24.99
N GLY A 274 -8.19 -9.54 25.50
CA GLY A 274 -9.35 -9.97 24.72
C GLY A 274 -10.14 -8.78 24.16
N PHE A 275 -10.97 -9.06 23.15
CA PHE A 275 -11.85 -8.11 22.50
C PHE A 275 -13.31 -8.51 22.69
N TRP A 276 -14.11 -7.61 23.24
CA TRP A 276 -15.55 -7.79 23.43
C TRP A 276 -16.31 -6.52 23.10
N THR A 277 -17.58 -6.67 22.71
CA THR A 277 -18.42 -5.59 22.24
C THR A 277 -19.19 -4.90 23.37
N PRO A 278 -19.70 -3.66 23.17
CA PRO A 278 -20.59 -3.02 24.13
C PRO A 278 -21.83 -3.84 24.48
N GLU A 279 -22.25 -4.74 23.61
CA GLU A 279 -23.36 -5.67 23.81
C GLU A 279 -23.00 -6.91 24.66
N GLY A 280 -21.75 -6.95 25.17
CA GLY A 280 -21.25 -8.01 26.06
C GLY A 280 -20.91 -9.31 25.32
N LYS A 281 -20.49 -9.24 24.06
CA LYS A 281 -20.15 -10.43 23.25
C LYS A 281 -18.66 -10.46 22.90
N TRP A 282 -18.06 -11.63 22.94
CA TRP A 282 -16.77 -11.91 22.34
C TRP A 282 -16.96 -12.12 20.85
N GLU A 283 -16.30 -11.31 20.04
CA GLU A 283 -16.42 -11.35 18.57
C GLU A 283 -15.04 -11.23 17.92
N VAL A 284 -14.98 -11.50 16.62
CA VAL A 284 -13.82 -11.36 15.73
C VAL A 284 -12.76 -12.43 15.91
N GLU A 285 -12.27 -12.70 17.13
CA GLU A 285 -11.25 -13.74 17.35
C GLU A 285 -11.72 -15.10 16.83
N ASN A 286 -10.90 -15.77 16.04
CA ASN A 286 -11.16 -17.03 15.31
C ASN A 286 -12.23 -16.95 14.20
N TYR A 287 -12.88 -15.80 14.01
CA TYR A 287 -13.93 -15.63 12.98
C TYR A 287 -13.56 -14.63 11.90
N GLY A 288 -12.81 -13.59 12.26
CA GLY A 288 -12.56 -12.46 11.39
C GLY A 288 -13.80 -11.63 11.07
N VAL A 289 -13.66 -10.68 10.17
CA VAL A 289 -14.73 -9.83 9.67
C VAL A 289 -15.05 -10.23 8.23
N ALA A 290 -16.27 -10.74 7.99
CA ALA A 290 -16.71 -11.12 6.65
C ALA A 290 -16.95 -9.87 5.77
N PRO A 291 -16.69 -9.93 4.46
CA PRO A 291 -17.12 -8.87 3.55
C PRO A 291 -18.65 -8.84 3.41
N ASP A 292 -19.17 -7.69 3.03
CA ASP A 292 -20.58 -7.53 2.62
C ASP A 292 -20.75 -7.92 1.15
N ILE A 293 -19.70 -7.78 0.36
CA ILE A 293 -19.61 -8.20 -1.03
C ILE A 293 -18.36 -9.06 -1.18
N GLU A 294 -18.56 -10.37 -1.29
CA GLU A 294 -17.46 -11.30 -1.48
C GLU A 294 -16.94 -11.25 -2.91
N VAL A 295 -15.63 -11.05 -3.07
CA VAL A 295 -14.95 -11.01 -4.37
C VAL A 295 -13.63 -11.76 -4.25
N GLU A 296 -13.43 -12.76 -5.09
CA GLU A 296 -12.17 -13.49 -5.20
C GLU A 296 -11.10 -12.65 -5.90
N GLN A 297 -9.86 -12.70 -5.41
CA GLN A 297 -8.72 -12.11 -6.07
C GLN A 297 -8.06 -13.17 -6.96
N ASP A 298 -8.61 -13.38 -8.16
CA ASP A 298 -8.12 -14.39 -9.08
C ASP A 298 -6.71 -14.05 -9.60
N PRO A 299 -5.67 -14.87 -9.28
CA PRO A 299 -4.32 -14.61 -9.73
C PRO A 299 -4.16 -14.56 -11.25
N SER A 300 -5.03 -15.23 -12.00
CA SER A 300 -4.99 -15.22 -13.47
C SER A 300 -5.37 -13.84 -14.01
N LEU A 301 -6.37 -13.18 -13.40
CA LEU A 301 -6.79 -11.84 -13.75
C LEU A 301 -5.76 -10.79 -13.28
N VAL A 302 -5.20 -10.96 -12.08
CA VAL A 302 -4.14 -10.09 -11.58
C VAL A 302 -2.92 -10.08 -12.50
N ARG A 303 -2.51 -11.24 -13.02
CA ARG A 303 -1.43 -11.34 -14.00
C ARG A 303 -1.73 -10.64 -15.34
N GLN A 304 -2.99 -10.43 -15.66
CA GLN A 304 -3.45 -9.69 -16.84
C GLN A 304 -3.60 -8.17 -16.56
N GLY A 305 -3.29 -7.72 -15.35
CA GLY A 305 -3.38 -6.32 -14.96
C GLY A 305 -4.75 -5.89 -14.38
N HIS A 306 -5.62 -6.86 -14.06
CA HIS A 306 -6.89 -6.60 -13.39
C HIS A 306 -6.75 -6.70 -11.86
N ASP A 307 -7.56 -5.94 -11.15
CA ASP A 307 -7.79 -6.10 -9.71
C ASP A 307 -9.30 -6.23 -9.47
N PRO A 308 -9.85 -7.47 -9.47
CA PRO A 308 -11.29 -7.68 -9.37
C PRO A 308 -11.94 -7.06 -8.12
N GLN A 309 -11.23 -7.06 -6.98
CA GLN A 309 -11.73 -6.46 -5.75
C GLN A 309 -11.78 -4.93 -5.85
N LEU A 310 -10.72 -4.31 -6.38
CA LEU A 310 -10.63 -2.87 -6.57
C LEU A 310 -11.64 -2.38 -7.62
N GLU A 311 -11.72 -3.07 -8.75
CA GLU A 311 -12.70 -2.77 -9.82
C GLU A 311 -14.13 -2.85 -9.30
N LYS A 312 -14.43 -3.85 -8.47
CA LYS A 312 -15.74 -3.99 -7.82
C LYS A 312 -16.05 -2.83 -6.87
N ALA A 313 -15.07 -2.40 -6.08
CA ALA A 313 -15.24 -1.25 -5.18
C ALA A 313 -15.52 0.05 -5.96
N VAL A 314 -14.80 0.29 -7.05
CA VAL A 314 -15.06 1.44 -7.94
C VAL A 314 -16.50 1.38 -8.47
N GLN A 315 -16.91 0.22 -9.01
CA GLN A 315 -18.26 0.03 -9.54
C GLN A 315 -19.32 0.35 -8.49
N VAL A 316 -19.20 -0.23 -7.28
CA VAL A 316 -20.17 -0.06 -6.18
C VAL A 316 -20.32 1.41 -5.80
N LEU A 317 -19.19 2.14 -5.67
CA LEU A 317 -19.23 3.55 -5.29
C LEU A 317 -19.78 4.45 -6.40
N LEU A 318 -19.47 4.18 -7.66
CA LEU A 318 -20.02 4.94 -8.79
C LEU A 318 -21.52 4.69 -8.94
N ASP A 319 -21.99 3.47 -8.73
CA ASP A 319 -23.43 3.14 -8.73
C ASP A 319 -24.17 3.83 -7.57
N ASP A 320 -23.52 3.93 -6.39
CA ASP A 320 -24.09 4.66 -5.26
C ASP A 320 -24.15 6.16 -5.55
N LEU A 321 -23.09 6.77 -6.04
CA LEU A 321 -23.08 8.19 -6.44
C LEU A 321 -24.09 8.52 -7.54
N LYS A 322 -24.43 7.56 -8.40
CA LYS A 322 -25.46 7.73 -9.42
C LYS A 322 -26.88 7.69 -8.82
N LYS A 323 -27.10 6.81 -7.84
CA LYS A 323 -28.40 6.67 -7.15
C LYS A 323 -28.62 7.77 -6.12
N ASN A 324 -27.56 8.14 -5.43
CA ASN A 324 -27.55 9.09 -4.32
C ASN A 324 -26.51 10.20 -4.62
N PRO A 325 -26.77 11.11 -5.57
CA PRO A 325 -25.85 12.17 -5.91
C PRO A 325 -25.56 13.05 -4.70
N LEU A 326 -24.32 13.54 -4.61
CA LEU A 326 -23.95 14.45 -3.53
C LEU A 326 -24.80 15.74 -3.58
N PRO A 327 -25.19 16.29 -2.43
CA PRO A 327 -25.95 17.51 -2.37
C PRO A 327 -25.17 18.68 -3.04
N VAL A 328 -25.85 19.42 -3.89
CA VAL A 328 -25.33 20.69 -4.42
C VAL A 328 -25.63 21.80 -3.43
N HIS A 329 -24.60 22.39 -2.88
CA HIS A 329 -24.75 23.49 -1.91
C HIS A 329 -24.59 24.83 -2.62
N HIS A 330 -25.57 25.71 -2.42
CA HIS A 330 -25.54 27.06 -2.97
C HIS A 330 -25.22 28.07 -1.88
N LYS A 331 -24.24 28.93 -2.15
CA LYS A 331 -23.90 30.01 -1.24
C LYS A 331 -25.05 31.01 -1.12
N PRO A 332 -25.52 31.32 0.10
CA PRO A 332 -26.54 32.33 0.28
C PRO A 332 -26.04 33.74 -0.07
N PRO A 333 -26.91 34.68 -0.41
CA PRO A 333 -26.51 36.06 -0.55
C PRO A 333 -25.93 36.61 0.76
N TYR A 334 -24.99 37.56 0.62
CA TYR A 334 -24.40 38.16 1.82
C TYR A 334 -25.48 38.92 2.63
N PRO A 335 -25.43 38.83 3.97
CA PRO A 335 -26.37 39.59 4.80
C PRO A 335 -26.18 41.07 4.63
N LYS A 336 -27.31 41.76 4.55
CA LYS A 336 -27.32 43.25 4.57
C LYS A 336 -27.50 43.68 6.03
N TYR A 337 -26.45 44.20 6.64
CA TYR A 337 -26.54 44.82 7.95
C TYR A 337 -27.05 46.27 7.78
N GLN A 338 -28.10 46.60 8.50
CA GLN A 338 -28.61 47.97 8.59
C GLN A 338 -27.81 48.78 9.58
#